data_0a7e5952ca8b627b184ddcf66bff8a81
#
_entry.id   0a7e5952ca8b627b184ddcf66bff8a81
#
_cell.length_a   1.000
_cell.length_b   1.000
_cell.length_c   1.000
_cell.angle_alpha   90.00
_cell.angle_beta   90.00
_cell.angle_gamma   90.00
#
_symmetry.space_group_name_H-M   'P 1'
#
loop_
_entity.id
_entity.type
_entity.pdbx_description
1 polymer ?
#
loop_
_entity_poly.entity_id
_entity_poly.type
_entity_poly.pdbx_seq_one_letter_code
_entity_poly.pdbx_strand_id
1 'polypeptide(L)'
;MRKAAIAVAALGVVLFGVQVAYGGTSQAASWTVLVGEQTRAPAGTPKQTTLNQFFPARIRINAGDKVTFNSFGFHTVSYGGKPAQIFIPDPQKATYEGINDAAGQPYYFDGLPKFIYNVPALSPYGGTTIVGKKPVSAGVVSSDGKKPATATFTFPKVGFYTMLCKIHPGMKMQVVVKPEGEPVPSADEVAAQAKAETDAAWAKADALAATKPRGKTIAMGVGGSTTILDFFPAVTRVKAGDTVLFANKAPSEIHDVLLGPIKYADKFFKQTDFFPQGPKGKNQVTPVFLYGTDPKPYSYDKTVHGNGFFVTPITDGAPGGLPSGTRITFAAPGKYHFVCGIHGPDMAADVIVTK
;
A
#
# COMPACT_ATOMS: atom_id res chain seq x y z
N MET A 1 14.46 -84.15 58.28
CA MET A 1 14.63 -82.87 58.95
C MET A 1 15.00 -81.86 57.85
N ARG A 2 14.05 -81.15 57.33
CA ARG A 2 14.24 -80.13 56.27
C ARG A 2 14.09 -78.75 56.91
N LYS A 3 15.12 -77.91 56.85
CA LYS A 3 15.14 -76.55 57.33
C LYS A 3 14.55 -75.68 56.27
N ALA A 4 13.44 -74.92 56.58
CA ALA A 4 12.85 -73.89 55.75
C ALA A 4 13.63 -72.59 55.95
N ALA A 5 14.08 -71.97 54.84
CA ALA A 5 14.68 -70.67 54.87
C ALA A 5 13.61 -69.65 54.51
N ILE A 6 13.41 -68.62 55.35
CA ILE A 6 12.50 -67.52 55.18
C ILE A 6 13.25 -66.42 54.41
N ALA A 7 12.83 -66.08 53.22
CA ALA A 7 13.35 -64.96 52.46
C ALA A 7 12.56 -63.66 52.81
N VAL A 8 13.23 -62.64 53.36
CA VAL A 8 12.74 -61.35 53.63
C VAL A 8 12.85 -60.50 52.32
N ALA A 9 11.75 -60.15 51.70
CA ALA A 9 11.71 -59.21 50.56
C ALA A 9 11.73 -57.78 51.09
N ALA A 10 12.83 -57.05 50.82
CA ALA A 10 12.94 -55.65 51.11
C ALA A 10 12.20 -54.85 49.98
N LEU A 11 11.11 -54.16 50.33
CA LEU A 11 10.39 -53.28 49.43
C LEU A 11 11.15 -51.94 49.34
N GLY A 12 11.86 -51.74 48.24
CA GLY A 12 12.48 -50.42 47.92
C GLY A 12 11.46 -49.45 47.44
N VAL A 13 11.15 -48.41 48.22
CA VAL A 13 10.35 -47.27 47.81
C VAL A 13 11.20 -46.37 46.92
N VAL A 14 10.95 -46.39 45.62
CA VAL A 14 11.52 -45.42 44.67
C VAL A 14 10.72 -44.14 44.75
N LEU A 15 11.25 -43.13 45.42
CA LEU A 15 10.76 -41.79 45.40
C LEU A 15 11.07 -41.14 44.03
N PHE A 16 10.09 -41.06 43.14
CA PHE A 16 10.19 -40.21 41.96
C PHE A 16 10.15 -38.76 42.43
N GLY A 17 11.31 -38.12 42.49
CA GLY A 17 11.39 -36.68 42.64
C GLY A 17 10.84 -36.01 41.40
N VAL A 18 9.65 -35.41 41.47
CA VAL A 18 9.18 -34.47 40.45
C VAL A 18 10.09 -33.25 40.53
N GLN A 19 11.06 -33.18 39.63
CA GLN A 19 11.77 -31.92 39.40
C GLN A 19 10.79 -30.95 38.76
N VAL A 20 10.21 -30.07 39.56
CA VAL A 20 9.59 -28.86 39.07
C VAL A 20 10.72 -28.01 38.50
N ALA A 21 10.85 -28.01 37.18
CA ALA A 21 11.71 -27.04 36.49
C ALA A 21 11.14 -25.66 36.78
N TYR A 22 11.74 -24.93 37.70
CA TYR A 22 11.49 -23.50 37.85
C TYR A 22 11.87 -22.86 36.53
N GLY A 23 10.85 -22.30 35.87
CA GLY A 23 10.98 -21.65 34.59
C GLY A 23 12.05 -20.59 34.59
N GLY A 24 13.08 -20.84 33.80
CA GLY A 24 13.93 -19.76 33.33
C GLY A 24 13.01 -18.73 32.65
N THR A 25 13.22 -17.46 32.92
CA THR A 25 12.54 -16.38 32.18
C THR A 25 12.75 -16.63 30.71
N SER A 26 11.67 -16.99 29.98
CA SER A 26 11.78 -17.23 28.56
C SER A 26 12.18 -15.89 27.93
N GLN A 27 13.32 -15.87 27.26
CA GLN A 27 13.78 -14.68 26.58
C GLN A 27 12.74 -14.37 25.49
N ALA A 28 12.24 -13.11 25.48
CA ALA A 28 11.26 -12.67 24.50
C ALA A 28 11.72 -13.01 23.08
N ALA A 29 10.91 -13.77 22.36
CA ALA A 29 11.22 -14.18 21.01
C ALA A 29 11.00 -13.05 20.00
N SER A 30 11.66 -13.16 18.85
CA SER A 30 11.55 -12.21 17.76
C SER A 30 10.95 -12.89 16.52
N TRP A 31 9.95 -12.27 15.96
CA TRP A 31 9.19 -12.73 14.81
C TRP A 31 9.36 -11.78 13.64
N THR A 32 9.34 -12.29 12.43
CA THR A 32 9.42 -11.46 11.21
C THR A 32 8.13 -11.56 10.41
N VAL A 33 7.62 -10.40 10.00
CA VAL A 33 6.50 -10.24 9.09
C VAL A 33 6.99 -9.44 7.88
N LEU A 34 6.66 -9.92 6.71
CA LEU A 34 6.98 -9.25 5.46
C LEU A 34 5.86 -8.28 5.09
N VAL A 35 6.20 -7.10 4.57
CA VAL A 35 5.25 -6.04 4.24
C VAL A 35 5.41 -5.66 2.78
N GLY A 36 4.38 -5.94 1.97
CA GLY A 36 4.42 -5.73 0.53
C GLY A 36 5.32 -6.74 -0.19
N GLU A 37 5.82 -6.37 -1.34
CA GLU A 37 6.79 -7.15 -2.10
C GLU A 37 8.13 -7.21 -1.38
N GLN A 38 8.71 -8.39 -1.35
CA GLN A 38 9.90 -8.69 -0.52
C GLN A 38 11.18 -8.70 -1.32
N THR A 39 11.09 -9.23 -2.52
CA THR A 39 12.19 -9.49 -3.42
C THR A 39 11.70 -9.20 -4.82
N ARG A 40 12.58 -9.42 -5.78
CA ARG A 40 12.15 -9.38 -7.18
C ARG A 40 10.98 -10.33 -7.39
N ALA A 41 10.00 -9.83 -8.13
CA ALA A 41 8.91 -10.67 -8.60
C ALA A 41 9.47 -11.94 -9.28
N PRO A 42 8.83 -13.10 -9.15
CA PRO A 42 9.21 -14.31 -9.86
C PRO A 42 9.37 -14.05 -11.36
N ALA A 43 10.29 -14.78 -12.00
CA ALA A 43 10.48 -14.65 -13.44
C ALA A 43 9.15 -14.90 -14.19
N GLY A 44 8.83 -14.02 -15.15
CA GLY A 44 7.58 -14.07 -15.89
C GLY A 44 6.41 -13.32 -15.26
N THR A 45 6.53 -12.85 -14.02
CA THR A 45 5.48 -11.99 -13.42
C THR A 45 5.25 -10.74 -14.28
N PRO A 46 3.98 -10.35 -14.54
CA PRO A 46 3.67 -9.12 -15.25
C PRO A 46 4.38 -7.93 -14.60
N LYS A 47 4.90 -7.03 -15.43
CA LYS A 47 5.53 -5.81 -14.94
C LYS A 47 4.58 -4.99 -14.08
N GLN A 48 5.11 -4.13 -13.23
CA GLN A 48 4.34 -3.26 -12.33
C GLN A 48 3.38 -4.00 -11.39
N THR A 49 3.63 -5.29 -11.12
CA THR A 49 2.88 -6.01 -10.09
C THR A 49 3.39 -5.63 -8.71
N THR A 50 2.49 -5.26 -7.83
CA THR A 50 2.75 -4.94 -6.41
C THR A 50 1.89 -5.78 -5.48
N LEU A 51 2.37 -6.01 -4.26
CA LEU A 51 1.67 -6.76 -3.22
C LEU A 51 1.36 -5.85 -2.03
N ASN A 52 0.07 -5.52 -1.84
CA ASN A 52 -0.42 -4.71 -0.73
C ASN A 52 -0.93 -5.59 0.40
N GLN A 53 -0.03 -6.38 1.00
CA GLN A 53 -0.35 -7.38 2.04
C GLN A 53 0.77 -7.47 3.08
N PHE A 54 0.42 -8.01 4.25
CA PHE A 54 1.37 -8.49 5.25
C PHE A 54 1.50 -10.02 5.12
N PHE A 55 2.70 -10.55 5.23
CA PHE A 55 2.97 -11.98 5.13
C PHE A 55 3.76 -12.49 6.35
N PRO A 56 3.19 -13.46 7.10
CA PRO A 56 1.86 -14.00 6.92
C PRO A 56 0.76 -13.02 7.36
N ALA A 57 -0.45 -13.21 6.85
CA ALA A 57 -1.61 -12.40 7.22
C ALA A 57 -2.03 -12.57 8.70
N ARG A 58 -1.52 -13.59 9.38
CA ARG A 58 -1.75 -13.87 10.80
C ARG A 58 -0.57 -14.58 11.42
N ILE A 59 -0.16 -14.14 12.62
CA ILE A 59 0.84 -14.84 13.44
C ILE A 59 0.30 -15.07 14.86
N ARG A 60 0.86 -16.05 15.54
CA ARG A 60 0.68 -16.30 16.98
C ARG A 60 2.02 -16.16 17.66
N ILE A 61 2.06 -15.41 18.76
CA ILE A 61 3.26 -15.12 19.55
C ILE A 61 2.90 -15.15 21.03
N ASN A 62 3.89 -15.15 21.91
CA ASN A 62 3.66 -15.03 23.34
C ASN A 62 3.71 -13.58 23.83
N ALA A 63 3.12 -13.35 25.00
CA ALA A 63 3.21 -12.05 25.67
C ALA A 63 4.68 -11.69 25.96
N GLY A 64 5.10 -10.48 25.62
CA GLY A 64 6.48 -10.03 25.71
C GLY A 64 7.28 -10.12 24.41
N ASP A 65 6.84 -10.91 23.45
CA ASP A 65 7.52 -11.08 22.17
C ASP A 65 7.54 -9.80 21.34
N LYS A 66 8.48 -9.78 20.37
CA LYS A 66 8.67 -8.70 19.41
C LYS A 66 8.32 -9.18 18.00
N VAL A 67 7.73 -8.29 17.22
CA VAL A 67 7.49 -8.49 15.78
C VAL A 67 8.21 -7.42 15.01
N THR A 68 9.08 -7.84 14.10
CA THR A 68 9.78 -6.98 13.15
C THR A 68 9.08 -7.07 11.79
N PHE A 69 8.66 -5.93 11.29
CA PHE A 69 8.02 -5.77 9.99
C PHE A 69 9.08 -5.31 8.99
N ASN A 70 9.32 -6.13 7.97
CA ASN A 70 10.28 -5.85 6.90
C ASN A 70 9.53 -5.41 5.64
N SER A 71 9.67 -4.14 5.25
CA SER A 71 9.00 -3.56 4.09
C SER A 71 9.97 -3.33 2.94
N PHE A 72 9.58 -3.73 1.73
CA PHE A 72 10.28 -3.43 0.47
C PHE A 72 9.51 -2.45 -0.41
N GLY A 73 8.23 -2.22 -0.13
CA GLY A 73 7.39 -1.25 -0.83
C GLY A 73 7.25 0.07 -0.06
N PHE A 74 6.24 0.84 -0.44
CA PHE A 74 5.85 2.09 0.22
C PHE A 74 4.63 1.83 1.10
N HIS A 75 4.86 1.55 2.39
CA HIS A 75 3.81 1.15 3.33
C HIS A 75 3.92 1.90 4.65
N THR A 76 2.87 1.83 5.46
CA THR A 76 2.95 2.13 6.90
C THR A 76 2.68 0.87 7.71
N VAL A 77 3.21 0.81 8.93
CA VAL A 77 2.89 -0.24 9.89
C VAL A 77 2.30 0.39 11.13
N SER A 78 1.01 0.16 11.37
CA SER A 78 0.28 0.84 12.42
C SER A 78 -0.64 -0.10 13.17
N TYR A 79 -0.86 0.17 14.46
CA TYR A 79 -1.88 -0.45 15.30
C TYR A 79 -2.90 0.59 15.75
N GLY A 80 -4.17 0.23 15.67
CA GLY A 80 -5.26 1.13 16.05
C GLY A 80 -5.47 2.31 15.10
N GLY A 81 -6.56 3.03 15.32
CA GLY A 81 -6.98 4.12 14.43
C GLY A 81 -7.67 3.63 13.16
N LYS A 82 -8.00 4.57 12.30
CA LYS A 82 -8.60 4.34 10.97
C LYS A 82 -7.54 4.52 9.88
N PRO A 83 -7.77 4.04 8.65
CA PRO A 83 -7.01 4.48 7.50
C PRO A 83 -6.92 6.01 7.49
N ALA A 84 -5.77 6.56 7.19
CA ALA A 84 -5.56 8.00 7.24
C ALA A 84 -6.04 8.64 5.94
N GLN A 85 -6.64 9.83 6.04
CA GLN A 85 -6.66 10.74 4.92
C GLN A 85 -5.24 11.23 4.69
N ILE A 86 -4.64 10.87 3.57
CA ILE A 86 -3.26 11.23 3.23
C ILE A 86 -3.19 12.73 2.90
N PHE A 87 -4.22 13.26 2.26
CA PHE A 87 -4.37 14.65 1.90
C PHE A 87 -5.44 15.31 2.76
N ILE A 88 -5.13 16.43 3.38
CA ILE A 88 -6.05 17.22 4.20
C ILE A 88 -6.04 18.68 3.74
N PRO A 89 -7.15 19.41 3.87
CA PRO A 89 -7.16 20.86 3.61
C PRO A 89 -6.08 21.56 4.42
N ASP A 90 -5.44 22.56 3.83
CA ASP A 90 -4.48 23.40 4.53
C ASP A 90 -5.18 24.13 5.69
N PRO A 91 -4.76 23.94 6.95
CA PRO A 91 -5.36 24.59 8.11
C PRO A 91 -5.24 26.12 8.07
N GLN A 92 -4.30 26.65 7.29
CA GLN A 92 -4.17 28.09 7.05
C GLN A 92 -5.15 28.62 6.00
N LYS A 93 -5.97 27.75 5.41
CA LYS A 93 -6.95 28.10 4.37
C LYS A 93 -6.35 28.82 3.14
N ALA A 94 -5.07 28.53 2.86
CA ALA A 94 -4.41 29.08 1.68
C ALA A 94 -5.00 28.53 0.38
N THR A 95 -4.88 29.29 -0.70
CA THR A 95 -5.32 28.91 -2.05
C THR A 95 -4.12 28.70 -2.98
N TYR A 96 -4.31 27.92 -4.04
CA TYR A 96 -3.33 27.82 -5.12
C TYR A 96 -3.39 29.08 -5.96
N GLU A 97 -2.25 29.71 -6.22
CA GLU A 97 -2.17 30.98 -6.95
C GLU A 97 -0.93 31.06 -7.84
N GLY A 98 -1.05 31.81 -8.96
CA GLY A 98 0.10 32.17 -9.79
C GLY A 98 0.68 31.04 -10.63
N ILE A 99 -0.05 29.97 -10.87
CA ILE A 99 0.36 28.89 -11.76
C ILE A 99 -0.41 28.99 -13.07
N ASN A 100 0.26 29.45 -14.12
CA ASN A 100 -0.31 29.59 -15.46
C ASN A 100 0.09 28.40 -16.35
N ASP A 101 -0.78 28.10 -17.31
CA ASP A 101 -0.54 27.14 -18.37
C ASP A 101 0.51 27.63 -19.38
N ALA A 102 0.77 26.86 -20.43
CA ALA A 102 1.74 27.25 -21.46
C ALA A 102 1.23 28.37 -22.39
N ALA A 103 -0.07 28.63 -22.40
CA ALA A 103 -0.68 29.78 -23.10
C ALA A 103 -0.72 31.04 -22.22
N GLY A 104 -0.24 30.98 -20.97
CA GLY A 104 -0.21 32.09 -20.03
C GLY A 104 -1.53 32.33 -19.29
N GLN A 105 -2.47 31.38 -19.35
CA GLN A 105 -3.76 31.47 -18.66
C GLN A 105 -3.70 30.71 -17.34
N PRO A 106 -4.43 31.14 -16.29
CA PRO A 106 -4.55 30.39 -15.05
C PRO A 106 -5.16 29.00 -15.29
N TYR A 107 -4.64 27.98 -14.59
CA TYR A 107 -5.30 26.67 -14.55
C TYR A 107 -6.59 26.70 -13.75
N TYR A 108 -7.47 25.73 -14.01
CA TYR A 108 -8.76 25.58 -13.31
C TYR A 108 -8.65 25.63 -11.78
N PHE A 109 -7.56 25.07 -11.21
CA PHE A 109 -7.35 25.04 -9.78
C PHE A 109 -6.83 26.34 -9.17
N ASP A 110 -6.53 27.36 -9.96
CA ASP A 110 -6.10 28.66 -9.44
C ASP A 110 -7.23 29.30 -8.61
N GLY A 111 -6.91 29.73 -7.39
CA GLY A 111 -7.87 30.20 -6.40
C GLY A 111 -8.57 29.10 -5.59
N LEU A 112 -8.39 27.80 -5.92
CA LEU A 112 -8.96 26.71 -5.13
C LEU A 112 -8.15 26.44 -3.86
N PRO A 113 -8.79 25.87 -2.79
CA PRO A 113 -8.13 25.60 -1.52
C PRO A 113 -6.90 24.72 -1.66
N LYS A 114 -5.82 25.06 -0.96
CA LYS A 114 -4.64 24.19 -0.84
C LYS A 114 -4.91 22.97 0.00
N PHE A 115 -4.23 21.90 -0.35
CA PHE A 115 -4.13 20.68 0.45
C PHE A 115 -2.68 20.43 0.83
N ILE A 116 -2.51 19.84 2.00
CA ILE A 116 -1.23 19.42 2.52
C ILE A 116 -1.25 17.91 2.81
N TYR A 117 -0.08 17.30 2.85
CA TYR A 117 0.04 15.94 3.34
C TYR A 117 -0.23 15.88 4.84
N ASN A 118 -0.95 14.86 5.27
CA ASN A 118 -1.21 14.59 6.69
C ASN A 118 0.04 13.99 7.34
N VAL A 119 1.09 14.80 7.47
CA VAL A 119 2.38 14.37 8.04
C VAL A 119 2.23 13.67 9.38
N PRO A 120 1.39 14.14 10.34
CA PRO A 120 1.18 13.41 11.59
C PRO A 120 0.66 11.99 11.42
N ALA A 121 -0.16 11.73 10.41
CA ALA A 121 -0.67 10.38 10.13
C ALA A 121 0.37 9.47 9.45
N LEU A 122 1.33 10.06 8.75
CA LEU A 122 2.39 9.36 8.02
C LEU A 122 3.70 9.24 8.83
N SER A 123 3.80 9.95 9.96
CA SER A 123 4.97 9.95 10.85
C SER A 123 4.86 8.89 11.95
N PRO A 124 5.98 8.49 12.57
CA PRO A 124 5.95 7.62 13.75
C PRO A 124 5.26 8.29 14.95
N TYR A 125 4.44 7.54 15.69
CA TYR A 125 3.85 7.98 16.94
C TYR A 125 3.53 6.82 17.88
N GLY A 126 3.36 7.11 19.16
CA GLY A 126 2.91 6.16 20.19
C GLY A 126 3.99 5.19 20.69
N GLY A 127 5.22 5.30 20.16
CA GLY A 127 6.34 4.44 20.53
C GLY A 127 6.31 3.07 19.85
N THR A 128 7.03 2.11 20.43
CA THR A 128 7.23 0.75 19.87
C THR A 128 6.60 -0.37 20.70
N THR A 129 5.84 -0.03 21.75
CA THR A 129 5.17 -1.01 22.61
C THR A 129 3.67 -0.88 22.47
N ILE A 130 3.01 -1.97 22.08
CA ILE A 130 1.57 -2.00 21.86
C ILE A 130 0.86 -2.43 23.13
N VAL A 131 0.20 -1.48 23.80
CA VAL A 131 -0.55 -1.72 25.03
C VAL A 131 -1.99 -1.20 24.93
N GLY A 132 -2.93 -2.09 25.20
CA GLY A 132 -4.37 -1.75 25.21
C GLY A 132 -4.85 -1.24 23.85
N LYS A 133 -5.65 -0.16 23.87
CA LYS A 133 -6.24 0.45 22.65
C LYS A 133 -5.48 1.68 22.15
N LYS A 134 -4.35 2.03 22.77
CA LYS A 134 -3.56 3.21 22.38
C LYS A 134 -2.98 3.02 20.97
N PRO A 135 -3.27 3.91 20.02
CA PRO A 135 -2.74 3.79 18.68
C PRO A 135 -1.21 3.97 18.64
N VAL A 136 -0.55 3.18 17.80
CA VAL A 136 0.90 3.20 17.58
C VAL A 136 1.17 3.09 16.09
N SER A 137 2.16 3.79 15.59
CA SER A 137 2.58 3.73 14.19
C SER A 137 4.08 3.88 14.04
N ALA A 138 4.67 3.13 13.14
CA ALA A 138 6.03 3.36 12.67
C ALA A 138 6.11 4.51 11.64
N GLY A 139 4.97 5.04 11.21
CA GLY A 139 4.92 5.95 10.06
C GLY A 139 5.16 5.23 8.75
N VAL A 140 5.66 5.94 7.75
CA VAL A 140 6.04 5.36 6.46
C VAL A 140 7.29 4.50 6.64
N VAL A 141 7.19 3.26 6.21
CA VAL A 141 8.28 2.27 6.17
C VAL A 141 8.50 1.96 4.70
N SER A 142 9.44 2.67 4.08
CA SER A 142 9.72 2.58 2.65
C SER A 142 11.17 2.21 2.40
N SER A 143 11.40 1.36 1.41
CA SER A 143 12.71 0.86 0.99
C SER A 143 13.09 1.40 -0.39
N ASP A 144 14.38 1.51 -0.64
CA ASP A 144 14.96 1.77 -1.98
C ASP A 144 15.06 0.49 -2.85
N GLY A 145 14.47 -0.62 -2.40
CA GLY A 145 14.52 -1.92 -3.07
C GLY A 145 15.80 -2.73 -2.84
N LYS A 146 16.80 -2.18 -2.14
CA LYS A 146 18.07 -2.89 -1.86
C LYS A 146 18.04 -3.60 -0.51
N LYS A 147 17.52 -2.92 0.51
CA LYS A 147 17.35 -3.46 1.86
C LYS A 147 15.95 -3.14 2.36
N PRO A 148 15.32 -4.03 3.16
CA PRO A 148 14.04 -3.69 3.73
C PRO A 148 14.19 -2.53 4.71
N ALA A 149 13.20 -1.63 4.69
CA ALA A 149 12.99 -0.75 5.81
C ALA A 149 12.26 -1.53 6.91
N THR A 150 12.63 -1.31 8.18
CA THR A 150 12.14 -2.14 9.30
C THR A 150 11.42 -1.33 10.36
N ALA A 151 10.39 -1.94 10.95
CA ALA A 151 9.73 -1.45 12.15
C ALA A 151 9.50 -2.59 13.12
N THR A 152 9.88 -2.41 14.39
CA THR A 152 9.74 -3.46 15.42
C THR A 152 8.79 -2.99 16.52
N PHE A 153 7.84 -3.86 16.88
CA PHE A 153 6.91 -3.62 17.97
C PHE A 153 6.96 -4.75 19.00
N THR A 154 6.82 -4.40 20.27
CA THR A 154 6.70 -5.31 21.40
C THR A 154 5.23 -5.47 21.78
N PHE A 155 4.80 -6.70 22.10
CA PHE A 155 3.43 -7.07 22.46
C PHE A 155 3.37 -7.65 23.89
N PRO A 156 3.32 -6.81 24.94
CA PRO A 156 3.44 -7.29 26.31
C PRO A 156 2.18 -7.94 26.89
N LYS A 157 1.03 -7.83 26.21
CA LYS A 157 -0.27 -8.27 26.75
C LYS A 157 -0.95 -9.25 25.81
N VAL A 158 -1.54 -10.29 26.38
CA VAL A 158 -2.43 -11.25 25.68
C VAL A 158 -3.56 -10.50 24.98
N GLY A 159 -3.89 -10.90 23.74
CA GLY A 159 -4.95 -10.28 22.98
C GLY A 159 -4.87 -10.49 21.47
N PHE A 160 -5.78 -9.82 20.77
CA PHE A 160 -5.85 -9.79 19.31
C PHE A 160 -5.53 -8.37 18.84
N TYR A 161 -4.51 -8.25 18.02
CA TYR A 161 -4.04 -6.96 17.53
C TYR A 161 -4.11 -6.93 16.01
N THR A 162 -4.87 -5.98 15.47
CA THR A 162 -4.92 -5.79 14.02
C THR A 162 -3.92 -4.72 13.63
N MET A 163 -2.87 -5.13 12.92
CA MET A 163 -1.93 -4.22 12.28
C MET A 163 -2.48 -3.84 10.90
N LEU A 164 -2.23 -2.62 10.48
CA LEU A 164 -2.74 -2.10 9.20
C LEU A 164 -1.72 -1.19 8.51
N CYS A 165 -1.79 -1.13 7.19
CA CYS A 165 -1.24 -0.04 6.41
C CYS A 165 -2.28 1.07 6.28
N LYS A 166 -1.88 2.33 6.53
CA LYS A 166 -2.79 3.48 6.44
C LYS A 166 -2.91 4.03 5.02
N ILE A 167 -1.97 3.68 4.16
CA ILE A 167 -1.89 4.18 2.78
C ILE A 167 -2.72 3.30 1.84
N HIS A 168 -2.68 1.97 2.03
CA HIS A 168 -3.36 1.02 1.15
C HIS A 168 -4.62 0.47 1.83
N PRO A 169 -5.82 0.90 1.40
CA PRO A 169 -7.08 0.41 1.97
C PRO A 169 -7.20 -1.11 1.92
N GLY A 170 -7.60 -1.70 3.04
CA GLY A 170 -7.76 -3.15 3.16
C GLY A 170 -6.50 -3.94 3.54
N MET A 171 -5.31 -3.36 3.48
CA MET A 171 -4.06 -4.01 3.87
C MET A 171 -3.96 -4.13 5.40
N LYS A 172 -4.18 -5.32 5.93
CA LYS A 172 -4.20 -5.63 7.37
C LYS A 172 -3.75 -7.05 7.68
N MET A 173 -3.30 -7.27 8.91
CA MET A 173 -2.98 -8.59 9.47
C MET A 173 -3.39 -8.71 10.93
N GLN A 174 -3.38 -9.93 11.47
CA GLN A 174 -3.60 -10.20 12.88
C GLN A 174 -2.34 -10.70 13.58
N VAL A 175 -2.01 -10.10 14.72
CA VAL A 175 -1.08 -10.63 15.71
C VAL A 175 -1.92 -11.15 16.89
N VAL A 176 -1.85 -12.46 17.13
CA VAL A 176 -2.54 -13.12 18.25
C VAL A 176 -1.51 -13.38 19.33
N VAL A 177 -1.63 -12.66 20.43
CA VAL A 177 -0.71 -12.79 21.58
C VAL A 177 -1.31 -13.74 22.59
N LYS A 178 -0.60 -14.82 22.86
CA LYS A 178 -0.93 -15.88 23.82
C LYS A 178 -0.24 -15.62 25.17
N PRO A 179 -0.71 -16.24 26.25
CA PRO A 179 0.05 -16.27 27.50
C PRO A 179 1.49 -16.72 27.28
N GLU A 180 2.41 -16.23 28.10
CA GLU A 180 3.79 -16.65 28.09
C GLU A 180 3.93 -18.17 28.29
N GLY A 181 4.78 -18.82 27.47
CA GLY A 181 5.00 -20.26 27.51
C GLY A 181 3.93 -21.13 26.84
N GLU A 182 2.84 -20.55 26.31
CA GLU A 182 1.93 -21.34 25.47
C GLU A 182 2.56 -21.70 24.12
N PRO A 183 2.22 -22.87 23.55
CA PRO A 183 2.74 -23.25 22.24
C PRO A 183 2.34 -22.26 21.16
N VAL A 184 3.35 -21.78 20.41
CA VAL A 184 3.21 -20.93 19.23
C VAL A 184 4.08 -21.49 18.10
N PRO A 185 3.77 -21.22 16.82
CA PRO A 185 4.61 -21.65 15.71
C PRO A 185 6.06 -21.16 15.90
N SER A 186 7.03 -21.93 15.45
CA SER A 186 8.43 -21.51 15.39
C SER A 186 8.66 -20.39 14.37
N ALA A 187 9.78 -19.69 14.45
CA ALA A 187 10.15 -18.67 13.49
C ALA A 187 10.23 -19.23 12.05
N ASP A 188 10.73 -20.46 11.90
CA ASP A 188 10.82 -21.13 10.60
C ASP A 188 9.45 -21.49 10.03
N GLU A 189 8.50 -21.94 10.86
CA GLU A 189 7.12 -22.19 10.44
C GLU A 189 6.43 -20.90 10.01
N VAL A 190 6.63 -19.79 10.72
CA VAL A 190 6.11 -18.47 10.35
C VAL A 190 6.73 -18.00 9.03
N ALA A 191 8.03 -18.18 8.83
CA ALA A 191 8.71 -17.84 7.58
C ALA A 191 8.23 -18.70 6.40
N ALA A 192 8.02 -19.99 6.60
CA ALA A 192 7.46 -20.90 5.60
C ALA A 192 6.03 -20.50 5.21
N GLN A 193 5.19 -20.15 6.19
CA GLN A 193 3.84 -19.63 5.94
C GLN A 193 3.89 -18.32 5.15
N ALA A 194 4.75 -17.36 5.55
CA ALA A 194 4.93 -16.10 4.85
C ALA A 194 5.33 -16.31 3.38
N LYS A 195 6.27 -17.24 3.14
CA LYS A 195 6.67 -17.59 1.78
C LYS A 195 5.52 -18.18 0.97
N ALA A 196 4.79 -19.13 1.53
CA ALA A 196 3.66 -19.76 0.82
C ALA A 196 2.57 -18.74 0.47
N GLU A 197 2.24 -17.83 1.39
CA GLU A 197 1.27 -16.76 1.15
C GLU A 197 1.77 -15.75 0.10
N THR A 198 3.08 -15.42 0.11
CA THR A 198 3.70 -14.55 -0.90
C THR A 198 3.68 -15.18 -2.29
N ASP A 199 4.06 -16.46 -2.40
CA ASP A 199 4.02 -17.20 -3.66
C ASP A 199 2.59 -17.26 -4.23
N ALA A 200 1.60 -17.51 -3.37
CA ALA A 200 0.19 -17.49 -3.75
C ALA A 200 -0.31 -16.10 -4.17
N ALA A 201 0.25 -15.03 -3.59
CA ALA A 201 -0.08 -13.68 -4.00
C ALA A 201 0.50 -13.34 -5.38
N TRP A 202 1.76 -13.72 -5.65
CA TRP A 202 2.37 -13.54 -6.98
C TRP A 202 1.63 -14.33 -8.07
N ALA A 203 1.21 -15.56 -7.79
CA ALA A 203 0.48 -16.40 -8.75
C ALA A 203 -0.84 -15.80 -9.25
N LYS A 204 -1.39 -14.77 -8.57
CA LYS A 204 -2.60 -14.07 -9.03
C LYS A 204 -2.33 -13.08 -10.16
N ALA A 205 -1.07 -12.67 -10.35
CA ALA A 205 -0.74 -11.61 -11.31
C ALA A 205 -1.07 -11.96 -12.77
N ASP A 206 -0.86 -13.21 -13.19
CA ASP A 206 -1.14 -13.64 -14.56
C ASP A 206 -2.64 -13.54 -14.90
N ALA A 207 -3.51 -13.94 -13.97
CA ALA A 207 -4.94 -13.82 -14.15
C ALA A 207 -5.39 -12.33 -14.21
N LEU A 208 -4.74 -11.46 -13.44
CA LEU A 208 -4.99 -10.02 -13.49
C LEU A 208 -4.53 -9.40 -14.81
N ALA A 209 -3.37 -9.81 -15.33
CA ALA A 209 -2.85 -9.34 -16.60
C ALA A 209 -3.76 -9.71 -17.80
N ALA A 210 -4.56 -10.77 -17.67
CA ALA A 210 -5.54 -11.15 -18.66
C ALA A 210 -6.83 -10.30 -18.68
N THR A 211 -6.91 -9.27 -17.84
CA THR A 211 -8.08 -8.40 -17.72
C THR A 211 -8.39 -7.68 -19.03
N LYS A 212 -9.65 -7.82 -19.49
CA LYS A 212 -10.17 -7.19 -20.72
C LYS A 212 -11.43 -6.38 -20.41
N PRO A 213 -11.31 -5.08 -20.16
CA PRO A 213 -12.47 -4.22 -19.99
C PRO A 213 -13.36 -4.20 -21.22
N ARG A 214 -14.66 -3.99 -21.04
CA ARG A 214 -15.64 -3.98 -22.13
C ARG A 214 -15.87 -2.56 -22.67
N GLY A 215 -16.17 -2.46 -23.94
CA GLY A 215 -16.53 -1.20 -24.62
C GLY A 215 -15.38 -0.19 -24.61
N LYS A 216 -15.73 1.09 -24.50
CA LYS A 216 -14.79 2.21 -24.46
C LYS A 216 -14.29 2.45 -23.02
N THR A 217 -13.81 1.39 -22.37
CA THR A 217 -13.33 1.44 -20.97
C THR A 217 -11.87 1.04 -20.91
N ILE A 218 -11.07 1.84 -20.20
CA ILE A 218 -9.68 1.55 -19.82
C ILE A 218 -9.66 1.37 -18.29
N ALA A 219 -9.20 0.22 -17.82
CA ALA A 219 -8.97 0.00 -16.39
C ALA A 219 -7.64 0.68 -15.99
N MET A 220 -7.68 1.46 -14.93
CA MET A 220 -6.52 2.05 -14.28
C MET A 220 -6.14 1.16 -13.10
N GLY A 221 -5.08 0.39 -13.23
CA GLY A 221 -4.76 -0.68 -12.32
C GLY A 221 -5.82 -1.79 -12.29
N VAL A 222 -5.44 -2.98 -11.90
CA VAL A 222 -6.34 -4.11 -11.69
C VAL A 222 -5.88 -4.94 -10.51
N GLY A 223 -6.83 -5.45 -9.72
CA GLY A 223 -6.55 -6.29 -8.57
C GLY A 223 -6.91 -5.62 -7.25
N GLY A 224 -6.45 -6.19 -6.15
CA GLY A 224 -6.72 -5.74 -4.79
C GLY A 224 -5.46 -5.79 -3.94
N SER A 225 -5.27 -6.88 -3.19
CA SER A 225 -4.04 -7.07 -2.41
C SER A 225 -2.84 -7.51 -3.28
N THR A 226 -3.08 -8.17 -4.41
CA THR A 226 -2.16 -8.23 -5.55
C THR A 226 -2.71 -7.29 -6.59
N THR A 227 -1.89 -6.38 -7.09
CA THR A 227 -2.30 -5.32 -8.02
C THR A 227 -1.28 -5.21 -9.14
N ILE A 228 -1.75 -4.98 -10.36
CA ILE A 228 -0.91 -4.55 -11.48
C ILE A 228 -1.19 -3.06 -11.72
N LEU A 229 -0.14 -2.25 -11.60
CA LEU A 229 -0.17 -0.82 -11.81
C LEU A 229 0.07 -0.51 -13.28
N ASP A 230 -0.94 -0.82 -14.12
CA ASP A 230 -0.90 -0.59 -15.56
C ASP A 230 -2.29 -0.26 -16.09
N PHE A 231 -2.37 0.19 -17.35
CA PHE A 231 -3.64 0.46 -18.03
C PHE A 231 -4.05 -0.74 -18.90
N PHE A 232 -5.32 -1.13 -18.81
CA PHE A 232 -5.87 -2.24 -19.58
C PHE A 232 -7.09 -1.79 -20.39
N PRO A 233 -7.11 -2.02 -21.73
CA PRO A 233 -6.00 -2.52 -22.52
C PRO A 233 -4.93 -1.45 -22.76
N ALA A 234 -3.72 -1.86 -23.11
CA ALA A 234 -2.62 -0.95 -23.44
C ALA A 234 -2.88 -0.08 -24.69
N VAL A 235 -3.82 -0.48 -25.55
CA VAL A 235 -4.25 0.30 -26.73
C VAL A 235 -5.77 0.24 -26.85
N THR A 236 -6.40 1.40 -26.85
CA THR A 236 -7.84 1.56 -27.09
C THR A 236 -8.08 2.33 -28.39
N ARG A 237 -9.03 1.87 -29.23
CA ARG A 237 -9.39 2.49 -30.49
C ARG A 237 -10.82 3.06 -30.42
N VAL A 238 -10.96 4.34 -30.76
CA VAL A 238 -12.23 5.08 -30.73
C VAL A 238 -12.33 6.02 -31.93
N LYS A 239 -13.50 6.66 -32.11
CA LYS A 239 -13.71 7.72 -33.11
C LYS A 239 -13.60 9.09 -32.45
N ALA A 240 -13.33 10.11 -33.24
CA ALA A 240 -13.39 11.50 -32.80
C ALA A 240 -14.77 11.83 -32.22
N GLY A 241 -14.81 12.47 -31.08
CA GLY A 241 -16.03 12.72 -30.31
C GLY A 241 -16.43 11.61 -29.34
N ASP A 242 -15.78 10.45 -29.39
CA ASP A 242 -16.06 9.38 -28.44
C ASP A 242 -15.53 9.70 -27.04
N THR A 243 -16.29 9.26 -26.04
CA THR A 243 -15.92 9.35 -24.62
C THR A 243 -15.41 8.02 -24.12
N VAL A 244 -14.21 8.01 -23.56
CA VAL A 244 -13.57 6.86 -22.92
C VAL A 244 -13.74 6.94 -21.41
N LEU A 245 -14.17 5.85 -20.78
CA LEU A 245 -14.19 5.70 -19.33
C LEU A 245 -12.84 5.16 -18.84
N PHE A 246 -12.15 5.92 -18.03
CA PHE A 246 -10.99 5.45 -17.25
C PHE A 246 -11.50 5.05 -15.87
N ALA A 247 -11.52 3.74 -15.59
CA ALA A 247 -12.10 3.18 -14.38
C ALA A 247 -11.01 2.61 -13.48
N ASN A 248 -10.88 3.13 -12.26
CA ASN A 248 -9.99 2.55 -11.25
C ASN A 248 -10.52 1.18 -10.84
N LYS A 249 -9.73 0.13 -11.08
CA LYS A 249 -10.01 -1.27 -10.74
C LYS A 249 -9.03 -1.86 -9.73
N ALA A 250 -8.30 -0.98 -9.05
CA ALA A 250 -7.34 -1.29 -8.00
C ALA A 250 -7.73 -0.56 -6.71
N PRO A 251 -8.62 -1.13 -5.86
CA PRO A 251 -9.18 -0.44 -4.68
C PRO A 251 -8.15 -0.12 -3.58
N SER A 252 -6.94 -0.61 -3.69
CA SER A 252 -5.82 -0.27 -2.79
C SER A 252 -4.95 0.87 -3.32
N GLU A 253 -5.23 1.40 -4.52
CA GLU A 253 -4.39 2.36 -5.23
C GLU A 253 -5.17 3.55 -5.75
N ILE A 254 -4.49 4.69 -5.86
CA ILE A 254 -5.00 5.89 -6.51
C ILE A 254 -4.37 6.05 -7.88
N HIS A 255 -5.15 6.49 -8.86
CA HIS A 255 -4.69 6.71 -10.23
C HIS A 255 -5.26 8.01 -10.81
N ASP A 256 -4.56 8.57 -11.78
CA ASP A 256 -5.01 9.67 -12.61
C ASP A 256 -4.73 9.38 -14.09
N VAL A 257 -5.08 10.31 -14.96
CA VAL A 257 -4.73 10.29 -16.39
C VAL A 257 -4.01 11.59 -16.71
N LEU A 258 -2.74 11.47 -17.08
CA LEU A 258 -1.90 12.57 -17.53
C LEU A 258 -1.64 12.43 -19.02
N LEU A 259 -2.06 13.42 -19.79
CA LEU A 259 -1.88 13.55 -21.24
C LEU A 259 -0.95 14.72 -21.57
N GLY A 260 -0.29 14.65 -22.72
CA GLY A 260 0.58 15.71 -23.22
C GLY A 260 2.05 15.58 -22.76
N PRO A 261 2.82 16.66 -22.68
CA PRO A 261 4.24 16.59 -22.39
C PRO A 261 4.52 16.27 -20.92
N ILE A 262 4.80 15.00 -20.62
CA ILE A 262 5.03 14.48 -19.24
C ILE A 262 6.05 15.32 -18.46
N LYS A 263 7.15 15.74 -19.13
CA LYS A 263 8.16 16.60 -18.50
C LYS A 263 7.63 17.97 -18.03
N TYR A 264 6.48 18.39 -18.54
CA TYR A 264 5.85 19.61 -18.06
C TYR A 264 5.30 19.48 -16.63
N ALA A 265 4.97 18.25 -16.20
CA ALA A 265 4.58 17.96 -14.82
C ALA A 265 5.66 18.36 -13.81
N ASP A 266 6.95 18.35 -14.18
CA ASP A 266 8.06 18.78 -13.31
C ASP A 266 7.88 20.22 -12.81
N LYS A 267 7.18 21.08 -13.59
CA LYS A 267 6.81 22.44 -13.17
C LYS A 267 6.03 22.44 -11.85
N PHE A 268 5.09 21.52 -11.71
CA PHE A 268 4.27 21.38 -10.51
C PHE A 268 5.03 20.71 -9.37
N PHE A 269 5.81 19.67 -9.66
CA PHE A 269 6.62 18.95 -8.66
C PHE A 269 7.70 19.83 -8.03
N LYS A 270 8.23 20.82 -8.77
CA LYS A 270 9.17 21.79 -8.21
C LYS A 270 8.53 22.78 -7.23
N GLN A 271 7.25 23.06 -7.39
CA GLN A 271 6.51 24.02 -6.56
C GLN A 271 5.81 23.35 -5.36
N THR A 272 5.51 22.07 -5.46
CA THR A 272 4.77 21.27 -4.48
C THR A 272 5.55 20.00 -4.17
N ASP A 273 5.07 19.18 -3.25
CA ASP A 273 5.62 17.87 -2.98
C ASP A 273 4.79 16.79 -3.69
N PHE A 274 5.45 15.85 -4.35
CA PHE A 274 4.80 14.61 -4.77
C PHE A 274 4.57 13.70 -3.54
N PHE A 275 5.60 13.58 -2.71
CA PHE A 275 5.52 13.08 -1.34
C PHE A 275 6.41 13.96 -0.46
N PRO A 276 6.03 14.21 0.81
CA PRO A 276 6.84 15.04 1.69
C PRO A 276 8.20 14.37 1.93
N GLN A 277 9.26 15.05 1.53
CA GLN A 277 10.65 14.60 1.67
C GLN A 277 11.18 14.89 3.08
N GLY A 278 10.46 14.37 4.11
CA GLY A 278 10.81 14.60 5.51
C GLY A 278 10.58 16.07 5.97
N PRO A 279 11.23 16.53 7.04
CA PRO A 279 10.96 17.83 7.66
C PRO A 279 11.23 19.05 6.75
N LYS A 280 12.00 18.87 5.68
CA LYS A 280 12.33 19.93 4.72
C LYS A 280 11.40 19.97 3.51
N GLY A 281 10.49 19.02 3.37
CA GLY A 281 9.48 19.02 2.31
C GLY A 281 8.56 20.23 2.43
N LYS A 282 8.01 20.66 1.32
CA LYS A 282 7.06 21.79 1.27
C LYS A 282 5.71 21.44 1.87
N ASN A 283 5.45 20.15 2.02
CA ASN A 283 4.19 19.57 2.53
C ASN A 283 2.93 19.98 1.76
N GLN A 284 3.07 20.56 0.60
CA GLN A 284 1.95 21.00 -0.23
C GLN A 284 1.70 19.96 -1.32
N VAL A 285 0.47 19.44 -1.39
CA VAL A 285 0.06 18.50 -2.43
C VAL A 285 -0.02 19.22 -3.78
N THR A 286 0.44 18.57 -4.85
CA THR A 286 0.34 19.17 -6.18
C THR A 286 -1.12 19.30 -6.63
N PRO A 287 -1.57 20.51 -7.06
CA PRO A 287 -2.99 20.78 -7.36
C PRO A 287 -3.52 19.94 -8.51
N VAL A 288 -2.67 19.60 -9.50
CA VAL A 288 -3.11 18.83 -10.67
C VAL A 288 -3.64 17.45 -10.32
N PHE A 289 -3.16 16.83 -9.22
CA PHE A 289 -3.67 15.54 -8.76
C PHE A 289 -5.00 15.64 -8.02
N LEU A 290 -5.25 16.77 -7.36
CA LEU A 290 -6.47 16.95 -6.57
C LEU A 290 -7.63 17.43 -7.42
N TYR A 291 -7.37 18.39 -8.29
CA TYR A 291 -8.38 19.11 -9.02
C TYR A 291 -8.37 18.83 -10.53
N GLY A 292 -7.25 18.32 -11.06
CA GLY A 292 -7.00 18.26 -12.49
C GLY A 292 -6.68 19.64 -13.06
N THR A 293 -6.45 19.69 -14.36
CA THR A 293 -6.17 20.95 -15.08
C THR A 293 -7.43 21.68 -15.54
N ASP A 294 -8.55 20.95 -15.66
CA ASP A 294 -9.80 21.43 -16.24
C ASP A 294 -11.03 21.09 -15.41
N PRO A 295 -12.13 21.86 -15.54
CA PRO A 295 -13.42 21.47 -15.01
C PRO A 295 -14.06 20.34 -15.84
N LYS A 296 -14.96 19.59 -15.22
CA LYS A 296 -15.80 18.62 -15.98
C LYS A 296 -16.85 19.33 -16.82
N PRO A 297 -17.27 18.77 -17.97
CA PRO A 297 -16.82 17.51 -18.58
C PRO A 297 -15.47 17.66 -19.29
N TYR A 298 -14.63 16.59 -19.24
CA TYR A 298 -13.29 16.63 -19.85
C TYR A 298 -13.37 16.38 -21.36
N SER A 299 -12.71 17.27 -22.12
CA SER A 299 -12.49 17.14 -23.56
C SER A 299 -11.01 17.36 -23.87
N TYR A 300 -10.44 16.53 -24.72
CA TYR A 300 -9.03 16.58 -25.04
C TYR A 300 -8.78 16.53 -26.55
N ASP A 301 -7.97 17.47 -27.05
CA ASP A 301 -7.65 17.60 -28.48
C ASP A 301 -6.15 17.84 -28.80
N LYS A 302 -5.26 17.77 -27.82
CA LYS A 302 -3.81 18.09 -27.86
C LYS A 302 -3.46 19.58 -27.85
N THR A 303 -4.43 20.48 -27.93
CA THR A 303 -4.16 21.93 -27.98
C THR A 303 -4.46 22.61 -26.64
N VAL A 304 -5.14 21.92 -25.73
CA VAL A 304 -5.49 22.45 -24.42
C VAL A 304 -4.25 23.03 -23.72
N HIS A 305 -4.44 24.12 -22.99
CA HIS A 305 -3.38 24.80 -22.22
C HIS A 305 -2.16 25.26 -23.05
N GLY A 306 -2.29 25.38 -24.39
CA GLY A 306 -1.22 25.82 -25.31
C GLY A 306 -0.14 24.79 -25.61
N ASN A 307 -0.10 23.66 -24.92
CA ASN A 307 0.87 22.59 -25.13
C ASN A 307 0.31 21.18 -25.04
N GLY A 308 -0.99 21.04 -24.81
CA GLY A 308 -1.66 19.75 -24.63
C GLY A 308 -1.45 19.09 -23.26
N PHE A 309 -0.90 19.78 -22.26
CA PHE A 309 -0.77 19.23 -20.91
C PHE A 309 -2.14 19.17 -20.23
N PHE A 310 -2.56 17.98 -19.86
CA PHE A 310 -3.88 17.73 -19.26
C PHE A 310 -3.76 16.65 -18.20
N VAL A 311 -4.35 16.87 -17.03
CA VAL A 311 -4.36 15.90 -15.93
C VAL A 311 -5.76 15.83 -15.33
N THR A 312 -6.26 14.63 -15.11
CA THR A 312 -7.50 14.44 -14.36
C THR A 312 -7.22 14.42 -12.85
N PRO A 313 -8.20 14.76 -12.01
CA PRO A 313 -8.08 14.46 -10.58
C PRO A 313 -7.82 12.97 -10.34
N ILE A 314 -7.16 12.67 -9.22
CA ILE A 314 -6.98 11.28 -8.76
C ILE A 314 -8.32 10.58 -8.58
N THR A 315 -8.32 9.30 -8.86
CA THR A 315 -9.43 8.38 -8.62
C THR A 315 -9.02 7.35 -7.58
N ASP A 316 -10.00 6.81 -6.87
CA ASP A 316 -9.82 5.74 -5.89
C ASP A 316 -10.78 4.60 -6.20
N GLY A 317 -10.28 3.38 -6.22
CA GLY A 317 -11.12 2.18 -6.40
C GLY A 317 -11.83 1.75 -5.12
N ALA A 318 -11.52 2.35 -3.96
CA ALA A 318 -12.10 1.99 -2.68
C ALA A 318 -13.54 2.52 -2.52
N PRO A 319 -14.46 1.74 -1.93
CA PRO A 319 -15.81 2.21 -1.64
C PRO A 319 -15.83 3.42 -0.69
N GLY A 320 -16.56 4.47 -1.05
CA GLY A 320 -16.75 5.67 -0.21
C GLY A 320 -15.58 6.65 -0.19
N GLY A 321 -14.59 6.45 -1.06
CA GLY A 321 -13.45 7.35 -1.27
C GLY A 321 -13.69 8.39 -2.37
N LEU A 322 -12.63 8.68 -3.11
CA LEU A 322 -12.68 9.52 -4.31
C LEU A 322 -13.50 8.84 -5.43
N PRO A 323 -13.86 9.54 -6.52
CA PRO A 323 -14.51 8.91 -7.66
C PRO A 323 -13.72 7.70 -8.18
N SER A 324 -14.42 6.60 -8.47
CA SER A 324 -13.80 5.36 -8.97
C SER A 324 -13.47 5.38 -10.47
N GLY A 325 -13.50 6.55 -11.09
CA GLY A 325 -13.15 6.72 -12.50
C GLY A 325 -13.47 8.10 -13.03
N THR A 326 -12.98 8.32 -14.24
CA THR A 326 -13.16 9.58 -14.97
C THR A 326 -13.52 9.31 -16.43
N ARG A 327 -14.09 10.29 -17.11
CA ARG A 327 -14.48 10.22 -18.54
C ARG A 327 -13.80 11.32 -19.29
N ILE A 328 -13.16 10.98 -20.42
CA ILE A 328 -12.50 11.93 -21.30
C ILE A 328 -13.06 11.74 -22.71
N THR A 329 -13.54 12.83 -23.32
CA THR A 329 -13.93 12.87 -24.72
C THR A 329 -12.72 13.26 -25.57
N PHE A 330 -12.37 12.43 -26.56
CA PHE A 330 -11.28 12.70 -27.48
C PHE A 330 -11.83 13.41 -28.72
N ALA A 331 -11.63 14.72 -28.81
CA ALA A 331 -12.30 15.57 -29.78
C ALA A 331 -11.72 15.48 -31.20
N ALA A 332 -10.45 15.09 -31.35
CA ALA A 332 -9.76 15.09 -32.66
C ALA A 332 -9.10 13.74 -32.96
N PRO A 333 -8.95 13.36 -34.24
CA PRO A 333 -8.20 12.18 -34.62
C PRO A 333 -6.73 12.28 -34.24
N GLY A 334 -6.13 11.12 -33.90
CA GLY A 334 -4.70 11.05 -33.57
C GLY A 334 -4.35 9.90 -32.63
N LYS A 335 -3.07 9.78 -32.33
CA LYS A 335 -2.56 8.90 -31.28
C LYS A 335 -2.34 9.72 -30.01
N TYR A 336 -2.91 9.30 -28.91
CA TYR A 336 -2.82 9.95 -27.61
C TYR A 336 -2.15 9.00 -26.61
N HIS A 337 -0.91 9.30 -26.31
CA HIS A 337 -0.15 8.61 -25.26
C HIS A 337 -0.45 9.25 -23.93
N PHE A 338 -0.69 8.44 -22.89
CA PHE A 338 -0.95 8.91 -21.54
C PHE A 338 -0.29 8.01 -20.50
N VAL A 339 -0.06 8.57 -19.34
CA VAL A 339 0.53 7.90 -18.19
C VAL A 339 -0.31 8.15 -16.94
N CYS A 340 -0.06 7.36 -15.89
CA CYS A 340 -0.49 7.73 -14.55
C CYS A 340 0.55 8.69 -13.94
N GLY A 341 0.15 9.90 -13.56
CA GLY A 341 1.04 10.87 -12.94
C GLY A 341 1.54 10.44 -11.56
N ILE A 342 0.78 9.55 -10.88
CA ILE A 342 1.13 8.99 -9.57
C ILE A 342 2.21 7.90 -9.70
N HIS A 343 2.05 6.97 -10.65
CA HIS A 343 2.92 5.78 -10.80
C HIS A 343 4.02 5.96 -11.86
N GLY A 344 4.00 7.11 -12.55
CA GLY A 344 5.04 7.48 -13.52
C GLY A 344 4.89 6.82 -14.89
N PRO A 345 5.90 7.01 -15.75
CA PRO A 345 5.84 6.65 -17.16
C PRO A 345 5.81 5.14 -17.44
N ASP A 346 6.12 4.31 -16.45
CA ASP A 346 6.03 2.86 -16.59
C ASP A 346 4.57 2.36 -16.60
N MET A 347 3.62 3.13 -16.04
CA MET A 347 2.20 2.93 -16.16
C MET A 347 1.65 3.79 -17.31
N ALA A 348 1.62 3.25 -18.51
CA ALA A 348 1.31 3.99 -19.73
C ALA A 348 0.46 3.19 -20.73
N ALA A 349 -0.33 3.92 -21.54
CA ALA A 349 -1.08 3.33 -22.65
C ALA A 349 -1.42 4.36 -23.74
N ASP A 350 -2.09 3.90 -24.79
CA ASP A 350 -2.45 4.72 -25.94
C ASP A 350 -3.96 4.69 -26.23
N VAL A 351 -4.52 5.84 -26.55
CA VAL A 351 -5.81 5.94 -27.26
C VAL A 351 -5.55 6.33 -28.71
N ILE A 352 -6.03 5.53 -29.65
CA ILE A 352 -5.98 5.80 -31.10
C ILE A 352 -7.37 6.26 -31.54
N VAL A 353 -7.46 7.53 -31.93
CA VAL A 353 -8.69 8.15 -32.36
C VAL A 353 -8.71 8.25 -33.89
N THR A 354 -9.70 7.65 -34.51
CA THR A 354 -9.93 7.72 -35.95
C THR A 354 -10.98 8.80 -36.28
N LYS A 355 -11.12 9.13 -37.58
CA LYS A 355 -12.18 10.01 -38.05
C LYS A 355 -13.55 9.40 -37.83
#